data_e2c041c5bb35765a9a16b1207df9cd17
#
_entry.id   e2c041c5bb35765a9a16b1207df9cd17
#
_cell.length_a   1.000
_cell.length_b   1.000
_cell.length_c   1.000
_cell.angle_alpha   90.00
_cell.angle_beta   90.00
_cell.angle_gamma   90.00
#
_symmetry.space_group_name_H-M   'P 1'
#
loop_
_entity.id
_entity.type
_entity.pdbx_description
1 polymer ?
#
loop_
_entity_poly.entity_id
_entity_poly.type
_entity_poly.pdbx_seq_one_letter_code
_entity_poly.pdbx_strand_id
1 'polypeptide(L)'
;MGKYNDLDLSQWREYTDIETDSLWIIDKRDNSGAHSGHYHGNFVPQIPHQLFSRYTKKGDWILDPFMGSGTSLIEAQRMGRNSIGIEIQHDVAKEAYDRINTEKNDVVRTKVVVADSQTCDMNKILLSEGINKVQFVIMHPPYWDIVKFSENPNDLSNCDSINEFLDSFSKVIDNSLSVLEKNRYCAVVIGDKYANSQVIPLGFYCMNLMMEKGFLLKAILVKNFGETKGKSNKQGIWRYRALASDFYI
;
A
#
# COMPACT_ATOMS: atom_id res chain seq x y z
N MET A 1 -3.32 -10.09 25.59
CA MET A 1 -2.84 -9.47 24.34
C MET A 1 -3.19 -7.99 24.37
N GLY A 2 -2.23 -7.10 24.12
CA GLY A 2 -2.50 -5.66 24.06
C GLY A 2 -3.44 -5.34 22.91
N LYS A 3 -4.24 -4.30 23.06
CA LYS A 3 -5.14 -3.81 22.02
C LYS A 3 -4.31 -3.24 20.86
N TYR A 4 -4.50 -3.76 19.63
CA TYR A 4 -3.73 -3.36 18.43
C TYR A 4 -4.30 -2.13 17.72
N ASN A 5 -5.49 -1.67 18.10
CA ASN A 5 -6.18 -0.55 17.48
C ASN A 5 -6.88 0.33 18.52
N ASP A 6 -7.42 1.46 18.08
CA ASP A 6 -8.16 2.40 18.92
C ASP A 6 -9.68 2.09 19.00
N LEU A 7 -10.16 1.07 18.28
CA LEU A 7 -11.57 0.76 18.21
C LEU A 7 -12.13 0.28 19.56
N ASP A 8 -13.23 0.86 19.98
CA ASP A 8 -14.01 0.37 21.11
C ASP A 8 -15.16 -0.50 20.60
N LEU A 9 -14.99 -1.82 20.67
CA LEU A 9 -15.98 -2.75 20.14
C LEU A 9 -17.31 -2.74 20.91
N SER A 10 -17.36 -2.13 22.11
CA SER A 10 -18.64 -1.90 22.79
C SER A 10 -19.50 -0.83 22.09
N GLN A 11 -18.83 0.03 21.32
CA GLN A 11 -19.43 1.10 20.52
C GLN A 11 -19.41 0.80 19.02
N TRP A 12 -19.40 -0.48 18.61
CA TRP A 12 -19.23 -0.87 17.22
C TRP A 12 -20.22 -0.23 16.24
N ARG A 13 -21.41 0.15 16.70
CA ARG A 13 -22.45 0.82 15.89
C ARG A 13 -22.08 2.27 15.52
N GLU A 14 -21.16 2.88 16.23
CA GLU A 14 -20.68 4.25 15.96
C GLU A 14 -19.71 4.29 14.77
N TYR A 15 -19.11 3.15 14.40
CA TYR A 15 -18.14 3.03 13.29
C TYR A 15 -18.87 2.75 11.99
N THR A 16 -19.45 3.78 11.38
CA THR A 16 -20.21 3.66 10.13
C THR A 16 -19.33 3.67 8.88
N ASP A 17 -18.05 4.00 9.02
CA ASP A 17 -17.04 4.10 7.98
C ASP A 17 -16.12 2.89 7.90
N ILE A 18 -16.29 1.87 8.77
CA ILE A 18 -15.46 0.67 8.79
C ILE A 18 -16.14 -0.46 8.02
N GLU A 19 -15.53 -0.85 6.91
CA GLU A 19 -15.97 -1.99 6.11
C GLU A 19 -15.81 -3.29 6.87
N THR A 20 -16.82 -4.12 6.94
CA THR A 20 -16.77 -5.40 7.67
C THR A 20 -16.66 -6.63 6.77
N ASP A 21 -16.95 -6.47 5.49
CA ASP A 21 -16.87 -7.52 4.48
C ASP A 21 -15.45 -7.68 3.89
N SER A 22 -15.23 -8.79 3.21
CA SER A 22 -14.02 -9.02 2.40
C SER A 22 -14.11 -8.36 1.01
N LEU A 23 -15.28 -7.92 0.59
CA LEU A 23 -15.51 -7.15 -0.63
C LEU A 23 -15.77 -5.68 -0.28
N TRP A 24 -14.80 -4.82 -0.56
CA TRP A 24 -14.90 -3.39 -0.33
C TRP A 24 -15.40 -2.67 -1.57
N ILE A 25 -16.57 -2.07 -1.46
CA ILE A 25 -17.16 -1.27 -2.55
C ILE A 25 -16.79 0.19 -2.35
N ILE A 26 -15.82 0.67 -3.10
CA ILE A 26 -15.33 2.06 -3.01
C ILE A 26 -15.52 2.73 -4.38
N ASP A 27 -16.61 3.49 -4.51
CA ASP A 27 -17.01 4.10 -5.78
C ASP A 27 -16.18 5.33 -6.14
N LYS A 28 -15.90 6.16 -5.15
CA LYS A 28 -15.17 7.41 -5.34
C LYS A 28 -13.95 7.47 -4.46
N ARG A 29 -12.84 7.87 -5.09
CA ARG A 29 -11.63 8.24 -4.35
C ARG A 29 -11.93 9.45 -3.46
N ASP A 30 -11.46 9.40 -2.22
CA ASP A 30 -11.36 10.61 -1.40
C ASP A 30 -10.24 11.51 -1.98
N ASN A 31 -10.63 12.72 -2.38
CA ASN A 31 -9.72 13.75 -2.89
C ASN A 31 -9.68 14.97 -1.93
N SER A 32 -10.10 14.80 -0.70
CA SER A 32 -10.09 15.87 0.28
C SER A 32 -8.68 16.27 0.68
N GLY A 33 -8.48 17.57 0.93
CA GLY A 33 -7.22 18.13 1.42
C GLY A 33 -6.02 17.78 0.55
N ALA A 34 -4.99 17.16 1.14
CA ALA A 34 -3.74 16.81 0.48
C ALA A 34 -3.85 15.60 -0.46
N HIS A 35 -4.94 14.83 -0.41
CA HIS A 35 -5.11 13.69 -1.31
C HIS A 35 -5.28 14.11 -2.77
N SER A 36 -4.58 13.43 -3.67
CA SER A 36 -4.60 13.70 -5.10
C SER A 36 -4.64 12.39 -5.89
N GLY A 37 -5.43 12.38 -6.96
CA GLY A 37 -5.49 11.27 -7.93
C GLY A 37 -4.57 11.44 -9.15
N HIS A 38 -3.74 12.48 -9.20
CA HIS A 38 -2.94 12.79 -10.38
C HIS A 38 -1.76 11.85 -10.59
N TYR A 39 -1.22 11.28 -9.52
CA TYR A 39 -0.14 10.29 -9.65
C TYR A 39 -0.71 8.95 -10.12
N HIS A 40 -0.19 8.45 -11.24
CA HIS A 40 -0.63 7.16 -11.77
C HIS A 40 -0.20 6.02 -10.82
N GLY A 41 -1.10 5.07 -10.57
CA GLY A 41 -0.82 3.96 -9.64
C GLY A 41 -1.16 4.23 -8.17
N ASN A 42 -1.69 5.40 -7.82
CA ASN A 42 -2.17 5.62 -6.46
C ASN A 42 -3.37 4.75 -6.11
N PHE A 43 -3.31 4.03 -5.00
CA PHE A 43 -4.52 3.47 -4.40
C PHE A 43 -5.40 4.56 -3.77
N VAL A 44 -6.68 4.25 -3.55
CA VAL A 44 -7.61 5.19 -2.92
C VAL A 44 -7.31 5.34 -1.43
N PRO A 45 -7.40 6.56 -0.85
CA PRO A 45 -7.10 6.81 0.58
C PRO A 45 -7.91 5.98 1.56
N GLN A 46 -9.10 5.54 1.16
CA GLN A 46 -9.95 4.67 1.96
C GLN A 46 -9.29 3.32 2.28
N ILE A 47 -8.38 2.82 1.42
CA ILE A 47 -7.65 1.57 1.70
C ILE A 47 -6.76 1.70 2.93
N PRO A 48 -5.78 2.61 3.00
CA PRO A 48 -4.98 2.79 4.21
C PRO A 48 -5.82 3.20 5.41
N HIS A 49 -6.89 3.99 5.23
CA HIS A 49 -7.84 4.32 6.31
C HIS A 49 -8.39 3.07 6.98
N GLN A 50 -8.94 2.15 6.18
CA GLN A 50 -9.50 0.89 6.65
C GLN A 50 -8.45 0.02 7.37
N LEU A 51 -7.24 -0.07 6.82
CA LEU A 51 -6.16 -0.88 7.37
C LEU A 51 -5.63 -0.29 8.69
N PHE A 52 -5.40 1.02 8.74
CA PHE A 52 -4.87 1.68 9.93
C PHE A 52 -5.89 1.66 11.07
N SER A 53 -7.17 1.83 10.79
CA SER A 53 -8.24 1.71 11.80
C SER A 53 -8.22 0.35 12.50
N ARG A 54 -7.98 -0.74 11.76
CA ARG A 54 -8.03 -2.11 12.29
C ARG A 54 -6.74 -2.57 12.97
N TYR A 55 -5.60 -2.17 12.41
CA TYR A 55 -4.32 -2.80 12.73
C TYR A 55 -3.31 -1.88 13.40
N THR A 56 -3.67 -0.61 13.64
CA THR A 56 -2.82 0.37 14.31
C THR A 56 -3.60 1.21 15.30
N LYS A 57 -2.89 1.88 16.20
CA LYS A 57 -3.41 2.88 17.13
C LYS A 57 -2.67 4.21 16.98
N LYS A 58 -3.22 5.28 17.54
CA LYS A 58 -2.56 6.59 17.58
C LYS A 58 -1.16 6.47 18.19
N GLY A 59 -0.20 7.13 17.56
CA GLY A 59 1.21 7.08 17.93
C GLY A 59 1.99 5.88 17.38
N ASP A 60 1.35 4.84 16.83
CA ASP A 60 2.05 3.76 16.13
C ASP A 60 2.80 4.29 14.91
N TRP A 61 3.87 3.59 14.52
CA TRP A 61 4.65 3.86 13.33
C TRP A 61 4.23 2.95 12.18
N ILE A 62 4.10 3.56 11.01
CA ILE A 62 3.76 2.90 9.74
C ILE A 62 4.94 3.06 8.80
N LEU A 63 5.31 1.98 8.11
CA LEU A 63 6.29 2.00 7.01
C LEU A 63 5.57 1.72 5.69
N ASP A 64 5.84 2.58 4.71
CA ASP A 64 5.46 2.38 3.31
C ASP A 64 6.73 2.35 2.44
N PRO A 65 7.22 1.18 2.03
CA PRO A 65 8.41 1.06 1.20
C PRO A 65 8.16 1.37 -0.30
N PHE A 66 6.91 1.68 -0.68
CA PHE A 66 6.52 2.08 -2.03
C PHE A 66 5.65 3.33 -1.98
N MET A 67 6.12 4.34 -1.27
CA MET A 67 5.32 5.51 -0.89
C MET A 67 4.66 6.24 -2.06
N GLY A 68 5.32 6.28 -3.22
CA GLY A 68 4.83 7.04 -4.38
C GLY A 68 4.48 8.47 -3.99
N SER A 69 3.26 8.88 -4.28
CA SER A 69 2.77 10.23 -3.98
C SER A 69 2.36 10.47 -2.52
N GLY A 70 2.60 9.52 -1.60
CA GLY A 70 2.42 9.72 -0.16
C GLY A 70 1.00 9.53 0.36
N THR A 71 0.12 8.83 -0.35
CA THR A 71 -1.29 8.61 0.07
C THR A 71 -1.38 7.98 1.46
N SER A 72 -0.60 6.94 1.74
CA SER A 72 -0.54 6.26 3.03
C SER A 72 -0.03 7.18 4.15
N LEU A 73 0.97 8.02 3.87
CA LEU A 73 1.55 8.94 4.85
C LEU A 73 0.57 10.06 5.22
N ILE A 74 -0.15 10.61 4.23
CA ILE A 74 -1.21 11.60 4.47
C ILE A 74 -2.27 11.01 5.38
N GLU A 75 -2.72 9.80 5.08
CA GLU A 75 -3.76 9.14 5.89
C GLU A 75 -3.26 8.79 7.30
N ALA A 76 -2.02 8.30 7.42
CA ALA A 76 -1.40 8.07 8.72
C ALA A 76 -1.37 9.33 9.57
N GLN A 77 -0.97 10.47 9.00
CA GLN A 77 -0.93 11.76 9.67
C GLN A 77 -2.32 12.23 10.13
N ARG A 78 -3.34 12.12 9.27
CA ARG A 78 -4.73 12.45 9.60
C ARG A 78 -5.27 11.63 10.77
N MET A 79 -4.90 10.37 10.80
CA MET A 79 -5.34 9.42 11.83
C MET A 79 -4.48 9.47 13.11
N GLY A 80 -3.44 10.33 13.20
CA GLY A 80 -2.59 10.44 14.37
C GLY A 80 -1.54 9.34 14.49
N ARG A 81 -1.08 8.77 13.38
CA ARG A 81 -0.01 7.78 13.29
C ARG A 81 1.26 8.44 12.78
N ASN A 82 2.41 8.00 13.28
CA ASN A 82 3.70 8.35 12.69
C ASN A 82 3.94 7.51 11.43
N SER A 83 4.74 8.02 10.50
CA SER A 83 5.00 7.28 9.27
C SER A 83 6.39 7.53 8.68
N ILE A 84 6.89 6.50 7.98
CA ILE A 84 8.11 6.57 7.17
C ILE A 84 7.71 6.05 5.78
N GLY A 85 7.96 6.86 4.76
CA GLY A 85 7.78 6.47 3.36
C GLY A 85 9.10 6.46 2.63
N ILE A 86 9.32 5.43 1.83
CA ILE A 86 10.50 5.28 0.98
C ILE A 86 10.04 5.36 -0.48
N GLU A 87 10.73 6.16 -1.26
CA GLU A 87 10.48 6.35 -2.68
C GLU A 87 11.82 6.37 -3.43
N ILE A 88 11.90 5.61 -4.52
CA ILE A 88 13.14 5.50 -5.30
C ILE A 88 13.38 6.74 -6.17
N GLN A 89 12.32 7.45 -6.55
CA GLN A 89 12.38 8.62 -7.41
C GLN A 89 12.41 9.90 -6.58
N HIS A 90 13.48 10.67 -6.71
CA HIS A 90 13.68 11.93 -5.98
C HIS A 90 12.53 12.93 -6.19
N ASP A 91 12.10 13.13 -7.44
CA ASP A 91 11.10 14.15 -7.74
C ASP A 91 9.72 13.76 -7.22
N VAL A 92 9.35 12.49 -7.30
CA VAL A 92 8.11 11.94 -6.72
C VAL A 92 8.12 12.10 -5.20
N ALA A 93 9.24 11.77 -4.55
CA ALA A 93 9.42 11.93 -3.11
C ALA A 93 9.30 13.38 -2.67
N LYS A 94 9.88 14.31 -3.45
CA LYS A 94 9.79 15.75 -3.19
C LYS A 94 8.35 16.24 -3.29
N GLU A 95 7.64 15.90 -4.36
CA GLU A 95 6.23 16.27 -4.53
C GLU A 95 5.35 15.70 -3.41
N ALA A 96 5.61 14.45 -3.01
CA ALA A 96 4.91 13.83 -1.89
C ALA A 96 5.17 14.59 -0.58
N TYR A 97 6.43 14.93 -0.30
CA TYR A 97 6.80 15.71 0.88
C TYR A 97 6.10 17.07 0.93
N ASP A 98 6.11 17.81 -0.18
CA ASP A 98 5.45 19.12 -0.27
C ASP A 98 3.94 18.97 -0.02
N ARG A 99 3.31 17.96 -0.60
CA ARG A 99 1.88 17.66 -0.41
C ARG A 99 1.54 17.27 1.03
N ILE A 100 2.30 16.38 1.65
CA ILE A 100 2.13 15.96 3.05
C ILE A 100 2.19 17.17 3.97
N ASN A 101 3.11 18.11 3.71
CA ASN A 101 3.27 19.31 4.52
C ASN A 101 2.12 20.31 4.40
N THR A 102 1.26 20.22 3.38
CA THR A 102 0.06 21.09 3.30
C THR A 102 -0.94 20.82 4.42
N GLU A 103 -0.89 19.64 5.03
CA GLU A 103 -1.73 19.25 6.18
C GLU A 103 -0.89 18.81 7.38
N LYS A 104 0.27 19.45 7.56
CA LYS A 104 1.19 19.08 8.63
C LYS A 104 0.48 19.01 9.98
N ASN A 105 0.69 17.89 10.67
CA ASN A 105 0.20 17.65 12.02
C ASN A 105 1.40 17.48 12.96
N ASP A 106 1.62 18.49 13.82
CA ASP A 106 2.79 18.52 14.71
C ASP A 106 2.71 17.49 15.86
N VAL A 107 1.59 16.78 16.01
CA VAL A 107 1.42 15.70 17.01
C VAL A 107 2.11 14.42 16.56
N VAL A 108 2.31 14.24 15.25
CA VAL A 108 2.92 13.05 14.65
C VAL A 108 4.12 13.40 13.81
N ARG A 109 4.97 12.41 13.57
CA ARG A 109 6.15 12.54 12.72
C ARG A 109 5.93 11.82 11.41
N THR A 110 6.23 12.49 10.32
CA THR A 110 6.20 11.91 8.97
C THR A 110 7.54 12.13 8.30
N LYS A 111 8.18 11.04 7.87
CA LYS A 111 9.49 11.08 7.21
C LYS A 111 9.38 10.53 5.80
N VAL A 112 9.88 11.30 4.85
CA VAL A 112 10.06 10.89 3.46
C VAL A 112 11.55 10.61 3.23
N VAL A 113 11.86 9.47 2.62
CA VAL A 113 13.22 9.02 2.34
C VAL A 113 13.34 8.68 0.86
N VAL A 114 14.33 9.26 0.18
CA VAL A 114 14.69 8.87 -1.19
C VAL A 114 15.69 7.72 -1.11
N ALA A 115 15.26 6.51 -1.45
CA ALA A 115 16.10 5.32 -1.42
C ALA A 115 15.48 4.16 -2.20
N ASP A 116 16.30 3.16 -2.50
CA ASP A 116 15.84 1.86 -2.99
C ASP A 116 15.47 0.96 -1.80
N SER A 117 14.20 0.60 -1.71
CA SER A 117 13.65 -0.23 -0.62
C SER A 117 14.19 -1.66 -0.61
N GLN A 118 14.78 -2.14 -1.72
CA GLN A 118 15.43 -3.44 -1.77
C GLN A 118 16.73 -3.47 -0.95
N THR A 119 17.45 -2.33 -0.89
CA THR A 119 18.85 -2.29 -0.43
C THR A 119 19.14 -1.29 0.66
N CYS A 120 18.24 -0.33 0.90
CA CYS A 120 18.45 0.68 1.93
C CYS A 120 18.52 0.06 3.34
N ASP A 121 19.30 0.68 4.21
CA ASP A 121 19.37 0.29 5.62
C ASP A 121 18.15 0.84 6.39
N MET A 122 17.07 0.06 6.42
CA MET A 122 15.84 0.44 7.13
C MET A 122 16.06 0.61 8.63
N ASN A 123 16.97 -0.16 9.25
CA ASN A 123 17.28 0.01 10.65
C ASN A 123 17.91 1.38 10.92
N LYS A 124 18.83 1.83 10.08
CA LYS A 124 19.43 3.16 10.19
C LYS A 124 18.40 4.27 9.99
N ILE A 125 17.46 4.10 9.06
CA ILE A 125 16.37 5.04 8.83
C ILE A 125 15.50 5.15 10.10
N LEU A 126 15.11 4.04 10.70
CA LEU A 126 14.29 4.03 11.91
C LEU A 126 15.06 4.65 13.11
N LEU A 127 16.32 4.31 13.27
CA LEU A 127 17.17 4.86 14.34
C LEU A 127 17.29 6.38 14.24
N SER A 128 17.29 6.97 13.06
CA SER A 128 17.29 8.42 12.89
C SER A 128 16.01 9.10 13.43
N GLU A 129 14.93 8.33 13.58
CA GLU A 129 13.68 8.75 14.23
C GLU A 129 13.58 8.31 15.70
N GLY A 130 14.64 7.73 16.24
CA GLY A 130 14.69 7.26 17.63
C GLY A 130 13.83 6.04 17.91
N ILE A 131 13.55 5.22 16.89
CA ILE A 131 12.79 3.98 17.01
C ILE A 131 13.54 2.80 16.42
N ASN A 132 13.16 1.59 16.80
CA ASN A 132 13.77 0.35 16.31
C ASN A 132 12.81 -0.51 15.51
N LYS A 133 11.52 -0.30 15.64
CA LYS A 133 10.47 -1.10 14.98
C LYS A 133 9.30 -0.21 14.58
N VAL A 134 8.59 -0.65 13.54
CA VAL A 134 7.29 -0.11 13.12
C VAL A 134 6.18 -1.10 13.48
N GLN A 135 4.97 -0.63 13.67
CA GLN A 135 3.83 -1.44 14.05
C GLN A 135 2.99 -1.90 12.86
N PHE A 136 3.19 -1.30 11.70
CA PHE A 136 2.49 -1.69 10.48
C PHE A 136 3.35 -1.43 9.25
N VAL A 137 3.26 -2.33 8.28
CA VAL A 137 3.85 -2.13 6.96
C VAL A 137 2.73 -2.17 5.93
N ILE A 138 2.67 -1.18 5.04
CA ILE A 138 1.78 -1.18 3.87
C ILE A 138 2.64 -1.16 2.62
N MET A 139 2.41 -2.09 1.72
CA MET A 139 3.16 -2.23 0.47
C MET A 139 2.22 -2.11 -0.72
N HIS A 140 2.50 -1.18 -1.62
CA HIS A 140 1.81 -1.05 -2.89
C HIS A 140 2.84 -1.03 -4.03
N PRO A 141 3.43 -2.18 -4.34
CA PRO A 141 4.44 -2.27 -5.38
C PRO A 141 3.85 -1.96 -6.75
N PRO A 142 4.66 -1.62 -7.75
CA PRO A 142 4.26 -1.67 -9.16
C PRO A 142 3.63 -3.04 -9.50
N TYR A 143 2.64 -3.05 -10.39
CA TYR A 143 2.05 -4.31 -10.86
C TYR A 143 2.90 -4.90 -12.00
N TRP A 144 4.16 -5.21 -11.66
CA TRP A 144 5.19 -5.59 -12.60
C TRP A 144 5.29 -4.53 -13.74
N ASP A 145 5.30 -4.91 -15.01
CA ASP A 145 5.50 -4.06 -16.20
C ASP A 145 4.21 -3.43 -16.77
N ILE A 146 3.10 -3.39 -16.00
CA ILE A 146 1.85 -2.75 -16.50
C ILE A 146 2.08 -1.26 -16.76
N VAL A 147 2.84 -0.61 -15.89
CA VAL A 147 3.22 0.80 -16.01
C VAL A 147 4.69 0.93 -15.65
N LYS A 148 5.47 1.52 -16.53
CA LYS A 148 6.85 1.90 -16.24
C LYS A 148 6.83 3.23 -15.49
N PHE A 149 7.30 3.23 -14.24
CA PHE A 149 7.28 4.41 -13.39
C PHE A 149 8.54 5.26 -13.51
N SER A 150 9.69 4.65 -13.77
CA SER A 150 10.96 5.36 -13.92
C SER A 150 11.92 4.65 -14.87
N GLU A 151 13.05 5.30 -15.17
CA GLU A 151 14.17 4.70 -15.91
C GLU A 151 15.21 4.04 -14.96
N ASN A 152 14.94 4.02 -13.65
CA ASN A 152 15.83 3.41 -12.67
C ASN A 152 15.81 1.88 -12.82
N PRO A 153 16.95 1.22 -13.06
CA PRO A 153 17.00 -0.23 -13.23
C PRO A 153 16.53 -1.02 -11.99
N ASN A 154 16.55 -0.41 -10.80
CA ASN A 154 16.09 -1.04 -9.58
C ASN A 154 14.58 -0.82 -9.33
N ASP A 155 13.89 -0.09 -10.18
CA ASP A 155 12.43 0.04 -10.12
C ASP A 155 11.79 -1.29 -10.52
N LEU A 156 10.94 -1.85 -9.67
CA LEU A 156 10.28 -3.14 -9.90
C LEU A 156 9.42 -3.15 -11.17
N SER A 157 9.01 -1.97 -11.66
CA SER A 157 8.29 -1.86 -12.94
C SER A 157 9.15 -2.13 -14.17
N ASN A 158 10.46 -2.21 -14.01
CA ASN A 158 11.44 -2.46 -15.09
C ASN A 158 11.92 -3.92 -15.13
N CYS A 159 11.41 -4.80 -14.28
CA CYS A 159 11.77 -6.22 -14.28
C CYS A 159 11.35 -6.90 -15.60
N ASP A 160 12.26 -7.62 -16.24
CA ASP A 160 12.03 -8.28 -17.52
C ASP A 160 11.13 -9.52 -17.42
N SER A 161 11.00 -10.08 -16.21
CA SER A 161 10.19 -11.27 -15.96
C SER A 161 9.46 -11.20 -14.62
N ILE A 162 8.40 -12.01 -14.51
CA ILE A 162 7.67 -12.18 -13.25
C ILE A 162 8.56 -12.72 -12.13
N ASN A 163 9.49 -13.60 -12.44
CA ASN A 163 10.42 -14.17 -11.46
C ASN A 163 11.36 -13.07 -10.93
N GLU A 164 11.90 -12.23 -11.79
CA GLU A 164 12.73 -11.10 -11.39
C GLU A 164 11.95 -10.08 -10.53
N PHE A 165 10.68 -9.80 -10.90
CA PHE A 165 9.79 -8.98 -10.07
C PHE A 165 9.61 -9.59 -8.68
N LEU A 166 9.31 -10.89 -8.58
CA LEU A 166 9.12 -11.57 -7.31
C LEU A 166 10.41 -11.63 -6.48
N ASP A 167 11.56 -11.84 -7.11
CA ASP A 167 12.88 -11.81 -6.45
C ASP A 167 13.19 -10.41 -5.88
N SER A 168 12.91 -9.37 -6.65
CA SER A 168 13.08 -7.98 -6.22
C SER A 168 12.11 -7.61 -5.10
N PHE A 169 10.84 -7.99 -5.23
CA PHE A 169 9.85 -7.79 -4.18
C PHE A 169 10.19 -8.56 -2.90
N SER A 170 10.72 -9.79 -3.03
CA SER A 170 11.22 -10.59 -1.90
C SER A 170 12.26 -9.83 -1.06
N LYS A 171 13.18 -9.10 -1.69
CA LYS A 171 14.18 -8.28 -0.98
C LYS A 171 13.52 -7.16 -0.18
N VAL A 172 12.51 -6.50 -0.74
CA VAL A 172 11.75 -5.44 -0.03
C VAL A 172 11.00 -6.04 1.16
N ILE A 173 10.40 -7.23 1.00
CA ILE A 173 9.73 -7.94 2.10
C ILE A 173 10.72 -8.24 3.23
N ASP A 174 11.87 -8.85 2.91
CA ASP A 174 12.89 -9.20 3.91
C ASP A 174 13.39 -7.95 4.66
N ASN A 175 13.66 -6.88 3.93
CA ASN A 175 14.11 -5.63 4.51
C ASN A 175 13.04 -5.02 5.44
N SER A 176 11.78 -5.00 5.00
CA SER A 176 10.66 -4.50 5.80
C SER A 176 10.36 -5.38 7.03
N LEU A 177 10.48 -6.71 6.88
CA LEU A 177 10.30 -7.66 7.98
C LEU A 177 11.35 -7.45 9.07
N SER A 178 12.57 -7.07 8.70
CA SER A 178 13.65 -6.80 9.66
C SER A 178 13.30 -5.70 10.66
N VAL A 179 12.41 -4.77 10.31
CA VAL A 179 12.00 -3.62 11.13
C VAL A 179 10.55 -3.69 11.62
N LEU A 180 9.75 -4.65 11.15
CA LEU A 180 8.39 -4.85 11.66
C LEU A 180 8.42 -5.44 13.07
N GLU A 181 7.60 -4.90 13.96
CA GLU A 181 7.43 -5.42 15.31
C GLU A 181 6.79 -6.82 15.26
N LYS A 182 7.29 -7.72 16.10
CA LYS A 182 6.78 -9.10 16.16
C LYS A 182 5.30 -9.14 16.52
N ASN A 183 4.54 -10.03 15.87
CA ASN A 183 3.09 -10.19 16.02
C ASN A 183 2.28 -8.97 15.58
N ARG A 184 2.81 -8.16 14.67
CA ARG A 184 2.10 -7.05 14.03
C ARG A 184 1.74 -7.41 12.59
N TYR A 185 1.19 -6.48 11.87
CA TYR A 185 0.53 -6.72 10.58
C TYR A 185 1.28 -6.06 9.43
N CYS A 186 1.17 -6.70 8.26
CA CYS A 186 1.60 -6.16 6.99
C CYS A 186 0.44 -6.31 6.00
N ALA A 187 0.24 -5.32 5.14
CA ALA A 187 -0.69 -5.38 4.02
C ALA A 187 0.05 -5.21 2.70
N VAL A 188 -0.33 -6.02 1.71
CA VAL A 188 0.10 -5.86 0.32
C VAL A 188 -1.11 -5.50 -0.52
N VAL A 189 -1.05 -4.36 -1.19
CA VAL A 189 -2.08 -3.89 -2.11
C VAL A 189 -1.56 -4.10 -3.53
N ILE A 190 -2.21 -4.95 -4.30
CA ILE A 190 -1.75 -5.27 -5.65
C ILE A 190 -2.92 -5.72 -6.52
N GLY A 191 -2.87 -5.41 -7.80
CA GLY A 191 -3.83 -5.90 -8.80
C GLY A 191 -3.19 -6.95 -9.70
N ASP A 192 -4.03 -7.76 -10.34
CA ASP A 192 -3.59 -8.75 -11.31
C ASP A 192 -3.32 -8.11 -12.68
N LYS A 193 -2.45 -8.74 -13.45
CA LYS A 193 -2.16 -8.36 -14.83
C LYS A 193 -2.91 -9.26 -15.79
N TYR A 194 -3.47 -8.66 -16.85
CA TYR A 194 -4.03 -9.41 -17.97
C TYR A 194 -3.17 -9.21 -19.22
N ALA A 195 -2.55 -10.27 -19.70
CA ALA A 195 -1.73 -10.24 -20.91
C ALA A 195 -1.88 -11.54 -21.70
N ASN A 196 -1.79 -11.47 -23.02
CA ASN A 196 -1.83 -12.65 -23.91
C ASN A 196 -3.06 -13.54 -23.66
N SER A 197 -4.22 -12.94 -23.42
CA SER A 197 -5.48 -13.63 -23.12
C SER A 197 -5.47 -14.46 -21.83
N GLN A 198 -4.56 -14.17 -20.91
CA GLN A 198 -4.43 -14.86 -19.62
C GLN A 198 -4.35 -13.86 -18.47
N VAL A 199 -4.87 -14.27 -17.32
CA VAL A 199 -4.66 -13.57 -16.05
C VAL A 199 -3.33 -14.01 -15.45
N ILE A 200 -2.49 -13.06 -15.11
CA ILE A 200 -1.28 -13.28 -14.31
C ILE A 200 -1.65 -12.85 -12.89
N PRO A 201 -1.87 -13.81 -11.98
CA PRO A 201 -2.43 -13.55 -10.65
C PRO A 201 -1.34 -13.05 -9.70
N LEU A 202 -0.89 -11.79 -9.90
CA LEU A 202 0.19 -11.17 -9.12
C LEU A 202 -0.14 -11.15 -7.62
N GLY A 203 -1.40 -10.91 -7.27
CA GLY A 203 -1.85 -10.94 -5.89
C GLY A 203 -1.58 -12.26 -5.20
N PHE A 204 -1.88 -13.39 -5.86
CA PHE A 204 -1.63 -14.73 -5.32
C PHE A 204 -0.14 -15.08 -5.27
N TYR A 205 0.65 -14.64 -6.25
CA TYR A 205 2.10 -14.85 -6.22
C TYR A 205 2.74 -14.08 -5.05
N CYS A 206 2.38 -12.81 -4.86
CA CYS A 206 2.85 -12.03 -3.73
C CYS A 206 2.37 -12.61 -2.39
N MET A 207 1.13 -13.08 -2.30
CA MET A 207 0.60 -13.74 -1.11
C MET A 207 1.42 -14.99 -0.75
N ASN A 208 1.70 -15.87 -1.72
CA ASN A 208 2.51 -17.05 -1.49
C ASN A 208 3.91 -16.67 -1.02
N LEU A 209 4.54 -15.70 -1.66
CA LEU A 209 5.85 -15.20 -1.26
C LEU A 209 5.85 -14.67 0.17
N MET A 210 4.84 -13.91 0.59
CA MET A 210 4.69 -13.46 1.97
C MET A 210 4.58 -14.62 2.95
N MET A 211 3.80 -15.65 2.60
CA MET A 211 3.65 -16.85 3.43
C MET A 211 4.96 -17.65 3.55
N GLU A 212 5.74 -17.77 2.48
CA GLU A 212 7.08 -18.38 2.48
C GLU A 212 8.06 -17.61 3.39
N LYS A 213 7.89 -16.30 3.54
CA LYS A 213 8.64 -15.46 4.48
C LYS A 213 8.16 -15.56 5.94
N GLY A 214 7.17 -16.39 6.22
CA GLY A 214 6.67 -16.70 7.57
C GLY A 214 5.51 -15.83 8.03
N PHE A 215 4.90 -15.04 7.16
CA PHE A 215 3.65 -14.35 7.49
C PHE A 215 2.47 -15.32 7.55
N LEU A 216 1.55 -15.07 8.46
CA LEU A 216 0.28 -15.78 8.54
C LEU A 216 -0.80 -14.97 7.83
N LEU A 217 -1.37 -15.54 6.78
CA LEU A 217 -2.49 -14.91 6.06
C LEU A 217 -3.68 -14.71 7.01
N LYS A 218 -4.15 -13.46 7.14
CA LYS A 218 -5.29 -13.09 7.97
C LYS A 218 -6.56 -12.85 7.17
N ALA A 219 -6.44 -12.18 6.02
CA ALA A 219 -7.56 -11.89 5.15
C ALA A 219 -7.07 -11.68 3.71
N ILE A 220 -7.96 -11.96 2.77
CA ILE A 220 -7.89 -11.50 1.39
C ILE A 220 -9.07 -10.54 1.22
N LEU A 221 -8.77 -9.30 0.85
CA LEU A 221 -9.76 -8.25 0.67
C LEU A 221 -9.78 -7.85 -0.79
N VAL A 222 -10.95 -7.78 -1.38
CA VAL A 222 -11.15 -7.38 -2.77
C VAL A 222 -11.79 -6.00 -2.81
N LYS A 223 -11.09 -5.04 -3.40
CA LYS A 223 -11.65 -3.71 -3.65
C LYS A 223 -12.35 -3.71 -5.00
N ASN A 224 -13.60 -3.31 -5.04
CA ASN A 224 -14.37 -3.15 -6.26
C ASN A 224 -15.12 -1.81 -6.29
N PHE A 225 -15.74 -1.52 -7.43
CA PHE A 225 -16.61 -0.36 -7.64
C PHE A 225 -18.07 -0.82 -7.62
N GLY A 226 -19.00 0.01 -7.11
CA GLY A 226 -20.42 -0.35 -7.02
C GLY A 226 -21.12 -0.47 -8.35
N GLU A 227 -20.71 0.35 -9.34
CA GLU A 227 -21.27 0.29 -10.69
C GLU A 227 -20.19 -0.03 -11.73
N THR A 228 -20.24 -1.22 -12.29
CA THR A 228 -19.46 -1.58 -13.48
C THR A 228 -20.35 -1.56 -14.71
N LYS A 229 -20.08 -0.65 -15.64
CA LYS A 229 -20.73 -0.67 -16.96
C LYS A 229 -19.93 -1.58 -17.88
N GLY A 230 -20.57 -2.60 -18.42
CA GLY A 230 -19.99 -3.40 -19.50
C GLY A 230 -19.54 -2.51 -20.65
N LYS A 231 -18.35 -2.76 -21.18
CA LYS A 231 -17.85 -2.09 -22.38
C LYS A 231 -17.70 -3.12 -23.49
N SER A 232 -18.24 -2.85 -24.67
CA SER A 232 -17.90 -3.59 -25.87
C SER A 232 -16.65 -2.99 -26.52
N ASN A 233 -15.79 -3.82 -27.12
CA ASN A 233 -14.80 -3.34 -28.06
C ASN A 233 -15.44 -2.93 -29.41
N LYS A 234 -14.63 -2.42 -30.36
CA LYS A 234 -15.12 -2.05 -31.72
C LYS A 234 -15.73 -3.22 -32.50
N GLN A 235 -15.52 -4.45 -32.06
CA GLN A 235 -16.05 -5.70 -32.65
C GLN A 235 -17.29 -6.22 -31.91
N GLY A 236 -17.84 -5.46 -30.93
CA GLY A 236 -19.02 -5.85 -30.15
C GLY A 236 -18.77 -6.93 -29.10
N ILE A 237 -17.51 -7.25 -28.81
CA ILE A 237 -17.15 -8.24 -27.79
C ILE A 237 -17.20 -7.60 -26.39
N TRP A 238 -17.94 -8.21 -25.48
CA TRP A 238 -17.97 -7.79 -24.08
C TRP A 238 -16.59 -7.88 -23.45
N ARG A 239 -16.16 -6.77 -22.82
CA ARG A 239 -15.01 -6.78 -21.95
C ARG A 239 -15.49 -6.74 -20.51
N TYR A 240 -15.22 -7.80 -19.76
CA TYR A 240 -15.40 -7.79 -18.31
C TYR A 240 -14.28 -6.96 -17.70
N ARG A 241 -14.63 -5.82 -17.12
CA ARG A 241 -13.68 -4.94 -16.44
C ARG A 241 -13.14 -5.58 -15.16
N ALA A 242 -13.92 -6.47 -14.54
CA ALA A 242 -13.58 -7.21 -13.34
C ALA A 242 -12.33 -8.10 -13.45
N LEU A 243 -11.92 -8.45 -14.68
CA LEU A 243 -10.71 -9.25 -14.93
C LEU A 243 -9.44 -8.41 -15.07
N ALA A 244 -9.52 -7.09 -14.91
CA ALA A 244 -8.41 -6.20 -15.27
C ALA A 244 -7.95 -5.24 -14.17
N SER A 245 -8.53 -5.24 -12.98
CA SER A 245 -8.27 -4.16 -12.03
C SER A 245 -8.56 -4.45 -10.57
N ASP A 246 -8.51 -5.70 -10.13
CA ASP A 246 -8.96 -5.99 -8.79
C ASP A 246 -7.77 -6.19 -7.84
N PHE A 247 -7.87 -5.53 -6.69
CA PHE A 247 -6.82 -5.43 -5.70
C PHE A 247 -7.02 -6.50 -4.66
N TYR A 248 -5.96 -7.23 -4.35
CA TYR A 248 -5.89 -8.13 -3.20
C TYR A 248 -5.07 -7.47 -2.11
N ILE A 249 -5.58 -7.46 -0.90
CA ILE A 249 -4.89 -6.90 0.28
C ILE A 249 -4.55 -8.02 1.25
#